data_ee175028e06fbd183db1f1fd5c8b73b5
#
_entry.id   ee175028e06fbd183db1f1fd5c8b73b5
#
_cell.length_a   1.000
_cell.length_b   1.000
_cell.length_c   1.000
_cell.angle_alpha   90.00
_cell.angle_beta   90.00
_cell.angle_gamma   90.00
#
_symmetry.space_group_name_H-M   'P 1'
#
loop_
_entity.id
_entity.type
_entity.pdbx_description
1 polymer ?
#
loop_
_entity_poly.entity_id
_entity_poly.type
_entity_poly.pdbx_seq_one_letter_code
_entity_poly.pdbx_strand_id
1 'polypeptide(L)'
;MRILIVALEYLEPEWLETLKCIEETGLPYEIVSRDGVGNMSRAYNTILTKNKEADYYWFVSNVTFKPQMPYELAMACERLGWAGIHPAMPTSDHRFQWPNGHEPKETPFIEWTAPMVNAEVFAQHSLDEMLPYYYMDLDWCHRVKPKKVGVHHGQVIGHTYLRNKQEHPIGQLRKQLRNYWTPISQRHMLQKWGKNWQQDLWPK
;
A
#
# COMPACT_ATOMS: atom_id res chain seq x y z
N MET A 1 -13.41 -16.94 1.40
CA MET A 1 -12.43 -15.85 1.20
C MET A 1 -12.13 -15.22 2.54
N ARG A 2 -10.90 -15.32 3.01
CA ARG A 2 -10.41 -14.81 4.29
C ARG A 2 -9.54 -13.58 4.02
N ILE A 3 -9.90 -12.45 4.60
CA ILE A 3 -9.19 -11.18 4.46
C ILE A 3 -8.57 -10.83 5.80
N LEU A 4 -7.28 -10.49 5.82
CA LEU A 4 -6.59 -9.91 6.97
C LEU A 4 -6.26 -8.45 6.66
N ILE A 5 -6.69 -7.55 7.52
CA ILE A 5 -6.29 -6.15 7.44
C ILE A 5 -4.94 -5.98 8.16
N VAL A 6 -4.00 -5.36 7.48
CA VAL A 6 -2.67 -5.01 8.02
C VAL A 6 -2.60 -3.50 8.11
N ALA A 7 -2.83 -2.99 9.30
CA ALA A 7 -2.98 -1.56 9.53
C ALA A 7 -1.67 -0.94 10.03
N LEU A 8 -1.21 0.12 9.37
CA LEU A 8 -0.10 0.92 9.85
C LEU A 8 -0.63 1.98 10.80
N GLU A 9 -0.29 1.85 12.08
CA GLU A 9 -0.58 2.86 13.08
C GLU A 9 0.17 4.16 12.75
N TYR A 10 -0.61 5.22 12.61
CA TYR A 10 -0.11 6.58 12.51
C TYR A 10 -0.50 7.34 13.77
N LEU A 11 0.13 8.48 13.97
CA LEU A 11 -0.21 9.35 15.09
C LEU A 11 -1.59 9.97 14.89
N GLU A 12 -2.29 10.15 16.00
CA GLU A 12 -3.59 10.79 16.11
C GLU A 12 -3.67 12.18 15.42
N PRO A 13 -4.86 12.62 14.99
CA PRO A 13 -6.16 11.97 15.14
C PRO A 13 -6.54 11.02 14.00
N GLU A 14 -5.82 11.03 12.88
CA GLU A 14 -6.20 10.30 11.64
C GLU A 14 -6.17 8.79 11.83
N TRP A 15 -5.31 8.31 12.73
CA TRP A 15 -5.27 6.90 13.07
C TRP A 15 -6.59 6.40 13.68
N LEU A 16 -7.20 7.21 14.57
CA LEU A 16 -8.46 6.83 15.23
C LEU A 16 -9.62 6.71 14.21
N GLU A 17 -9.64 7.56 13.19
CA GLU A 17 -10.62 7.45 12.10
C GLU A 17 -10.40 6.18 11.27
N THR A 18 -9.14 5.87 10.96
CA THR A 18 -8.79 4.63 10.26
C THR A 18 -9.17 3.40 11.08
N LEU A 19 -8.82 3.38 12.37
CA LEU A 19 -9.14 2.28 13.28
C LEU A 19 -10.64 2.04 13.38
N LYS A 20 -11.44 3.10 13.51
CA LYS A 20 -12.89 3.01 13.49
C LYS A 20 -13.42 2.35 12.22
N CYS A 21 -12.92 2.77 11.04
CA CYS A 21 -13.30 2.14 9.78
C CYS A 21 -12.91 0.65 9.73
N ILE A 22 -11.75 0.28 10.29
CA ILE A 22 -11.31 -1.13 10.38
C ILE A 22 -12.27 -1.93 11.26
N GLU A 23 -12.57 -1.45 12.45
CA GLU A 23 -13.48 -2.12 13.40
C GLU A 23 -14.88 -2.31 12.83
N GLU A 24 -15.39 -1.33 12.07
CA GLU A 24 -16.69 -1.42 11.40
C GLU A 24 -16.75 -2.52 10.33
N THR A 25 -15.62 -3.01 9.81
CA THR A 25 -15.61 -4.15 8.87
C THR A 25 -15.92 -5.49 9.52
N GLY A 26 -15.65 -5.64 10.81
CA GLY A 26 -15.68 -6.92 11.52
C GLY A 26 -14.62 -7.94 11.08
N LEU A 27 -13.66 -7.55 10.25
CA LEU A 27 -12.55 -8.40 9.78
C LEU A 27 -11.42 -8.48 10.81
N PRO A 28 -10.67 -9.60 10.82
CA PRO A 28 -9.44 -9.68 11.61
C PRO A 28 -8.42 -8.64 11.12
N TYR A 29 -7.70 -8.06 12.06
CA TYR A 29 -6.63 -7.10 11.74
C TYR A 29 -5.41 -7.25 12.64
N GLU A 30 -4.26 -6.85 12.09
CA GLU A 30 -2.98 -6.72 12.78
C GLU A 30 -2.50 -5.27 12.68
N ILE A 31 -2.00 -4.74 13.79
CA ILE A 31 -1.48 -3.38 13.84
C ILE A 31 0.05 -3.42 13.73
N VAL A 32 0.59 -2.69 12.78
CA VAL A 32 2.01 -2.36 12.71
C VAL A 32 2.21 -1.01 13.38
N SER A 33 2.71 -1.02 14.61
CA SER A 33 3.07 0.24 15.25
C SER A 33 4.26 0.87 14.52
N ARG A 34 4.14 2.15 14.25
CA ARG A 34 5.22 2.92 13.62
C ARG A 34 6.36 3.23 14.58
N ASP A 35 6.08 3.25 15.87
CA ASP A 35 7.07 3.50 16.90
C ASP A 35 8.08 2.35 16.94
N GLY A 36 9.32 2.65 16.59
CA GLY A 36 10.39 1.67 16.51
C GLY A 36 10.50 0.87 15.21
N VAL A 37 9.63 1.10 14.22
CA VAL A 37 9.75 0.44 12.92
C VAL A 37 10.78 1.17 12.06
N GLY A 38 12.01 0.68 12.08
CA GLY A 38 13.09 1.16 11.21
C GLY A 38 12.95 0.71 9.73
N ASN A 39 12.07 -0.24 9.44
CA ASN A 39 11.91 -0.83 8.12
C ASN A 39 10.49 -1.38 7.92
N MET A 40 9.66 -0.66 7.17
CA MET A 40 8.27 -1.02 6.90
C MET A 40 8.13 -2.33 6.12
N SER A 41 8.98 -2.53 5.11
CA SER A 41 8.97 -3.77 4.32
C SER A 41 9.19 -4.99 5.20
N ARG A 42 10.15 -4.93 6.13
CA ARG A 42 10.41 -6.00 7.10
C ARG A 42 9.24 -6.20 8.06
N ALA A 43 8.66 -5.12 8.57
CA ALA A 43 7.53 -5.20 9.49
C ALA A 43 6.33 -5.90 8.83
N TYR A 44 5.97 -5.51 7.60
CA TYR A 44 4.93 -6.18 6.83
C TYR A 44 5.26 -7.65 6.55
N ASN A 45 6.45 -7.95 6.07
CA ASN A 45 6.87 -9.34 5.82
C ASN A 45 6.75 -10.21 7.07
N THR A 46 7.12 -9.68 8.25
CA THR A 46 7.04 -10.40 9.53
C THR A 46 5.60 -10.74 9.90
N ILE A 47 4.66 -9.80 9.76
CA ILE A 47 3.24 -10.05 10.04
C ILE A 47 2.70 -11.12 9.11
N LEU A 48 2.98 -11.01 7.81
CA LEU A 48 2.45 -11.93 6.81
C LEU A 48 3.01 -13.34 6.95
N THR A 49 4.25 -13.46 7.39
CA THR A 49 4.84 -14.78 7.70
C THR A 49 4.12 -15.49 8.84
N LYS A 50 3.56 -14.74 9.79
CA LYS A 50 2.80 -15.29 10.93
C LYS A 50 1.36 -15.63 10.58
N ASN A 51 0.76 -14.96 9.60
CA ASN A 51 -0.67 -15.02 9.27
C ASN A 51 -0.91 -15.66 7.89
N LYS A 52 -0.45 -16.89 7.67
CA LYS A 52 -0.50 -17.61 6.39
C LYS A 52 -1.89 -18.08 5.95
N GLU A 53 -2.91 -17.93 6.79
CA GLU A 53 -4.24 -18.46 6.52
C GLU A 53 -5.14 -17.51 5.72
N ALA A 54 -4.72 -16.25 5.49
CA ALA A 54 -5.49 -15.32 4.69
C ALA A 54 -5.37 -15.63 3.20
N ASP A 55 -6.46 -15.37 2.46
CA ASP A 55 -6.47 -15.43 0.99
C ASP A 55 -6.04 -14.08 0.41
N TYR A 56 -6.32 -13.00 1.16
CA TYR A 56 -5.95 -11.63 0.81
C TYR A 56 -5.45 -10.85 2.03
N TYR A 57 -4.46 -9.98 1.80
CA TYR A 57 -4.00 -8.98 2.76
C TYR A 57 -4.42 -7.60 2.28
N TRP A 58 -5.05 -6.83 3.16
CA TRP A 58 -5.37 -5.44 2.87
C TRP A 58 -4.56 -4.52 3.75
N PHE A 59 -3.59 -3.84 3.16
CA PHE A 59 -2.77 -2.85 3.85
C PHE A 59 -3.54 -1.55 3.93
N VAL A 60 -3.55 -0.89 5.08
CA VAL A 60 -4.22 0.39 5.27
C VAL A 60 -3.39 1.35 6.10
N SER A 61 -3.34 2.59 5.69
CA SER A 61 -2.57 3.62 6.38
C SER A 61 -3.21 5.00 6.19
N ASN A 62 -3.70 5.62 7.29
CA ASN A 62 -4.32 6.95 7.27
C ASN A 62 -5.45 7.12 6.25
N VAL A 63 -6.35 6.17 6.17
CA VAL A 63 -7.44 6.17 5.20
C VAL A 63 -8.78 5.97 5.90
N THR A 64 -9.81 6.59 5.33
CA THR A 64 -11.21 6.31 5.67
C THR A 64 -11.86 5.59 4.49
N PHE A 65 -12.75 4.66 4.79
CA PHE A 65 -13.37 3.80 3.80
C PHE A 65 -14.69 3.22 4.31
N LYS A 66 -15.48 2.64 3.40
CA LYS A 66 -16.74 1.98 3.73
C LYS A 66 -16.49 0.55 4.21
N PRO A 67 -17.27 0.02 5.17
CA PRO A 67 -17.05 -1.32 5.75
C PRO A 67 -17.03 -2.49 4.74
N GLN A 68 -17.76 -2.38 3.63
CA GLN A 68 -17.81 -3.40 2.57
C GLN A 68 -16.63 -3.37 1.60
N MET A 69 -15.85 -2.29 1.58
CA MET A 69 -14.76 -2.09 0.61
C MET A 69 -13.75 -3.24 0.55
N PRO A 70 -13.24 -3.82 1.67
CA PRO A 70 -12.28 -4.91 1.59
C PRO A 70 -12.83 -6.12 0.84
N TYR A 71 -14.12 -6.45 1.02
CA TYR A 71 -14.73 -7.55 0.29
C TYR A 71 -14.84 -7.27 -1.21
N GLU A 72 -15.25 -6.06 -1.58
CA GLU A 72 -15.39 -5.66 -2.98
C GLU A 72 -14.03 -5.62 -3.70
N LEU A 73 -12.99 -5.16 -3.04
CA LEU A 73 -11.64 -5.19 -3.58
C LEU A 73 -11.12 -6.62 -3.77
N ALA A 74 -11.30 -7.49 -2.76
CA ALA A 74 -10.86 -8.86 -2.84
C ALA A 74 -11.61 -9.63 -3.94
N MET A 75 -12.93 -9.48 -4.03
CA MET A 75 -13.74 -10.07 -5.11
C MET A 75 -13.31 -9.59 -6.51
N ALA A 76 -13.02 -8.30 -6.65
CA ALA A 76 -12.53 -7.75 -7.91
C ALA A 76 -11.15 -8.32 -8.28
N CYS A 77 -10.24 -8.40 -7.29
CA CYS A 77 -8.91 -8.97 -7.47
C CYS A 77 -8.97 -10.44 -7.89
N GLU A 78 -9.83 -11.24 -7.24
CA GLU A 78 -10.07 -12.65 -7.55
C GLU A 78 -10.63 -12.82 -8.98
N ARG A 79 -11.72 -12.11 -9.29
CA ARG A 79 -12.39 -12.17 -10.60
C ARG A 79 -11.45 -11.85 -11.75
N LEU A 80 -10.54 -10.90 -11.54
CA LEU A 80 -9.59 -10.43 -12.56
C LEU A 80 -8.29 -11.23 -12.59
N GLY A 81 -8.03 -12.09 -11.60
CA GLY A 81 -6.79 -12.84 -11.47
C GLY A 81 -5.56 -11.95 -11.22
N TRP A 82 -5.77 -10.78 -10.61
CA TRP A 82 -4.70 -9.81 -10.37
C TRP A 82 -3.87 -10.14 -9.13
N ALA A 83 -2.63 -9.68 -9.14
CA ALA A 83 -1.74 -9.79 -7.98
C ALA A 83 -2.18 -8.85 -6.84
N GLY A 84 -2.72 -7.70 -7.20
CA GLY A 84 -3.21 -6.73 -6.24
C GLY A 84 -4.09 -5.66 -6.88
N ILE A 85 -4.86 -4.99 -6.04
CA ILE A 85 -5.77 -3.92 -6.43
C ILE A 85 -5.76 -2.81 -5.36
N HIS A 86 -5.81 -1.57 -5.80
CA HIS A 86 -5.88 -0.42 -4.91
C HIS A 86 -7.23 0.30 -5.11
N PRO A 87 -7.89 0.80 -4.08
CA PRO A 87 -9.03 1.70 -4.26
C PRO A 87 -8.57 3.02 -4.89
N ALA A 88 -9.47 3.73 -5.55
CA ALA A 88 -9.14 5.05 -6.06
C ALA A 88 -8.86 6.04 -4.91
N MET A 89 -7.85 6.88 -5.12
CA MET A 89 -7.40 7.88 -4.15
C MET A 89 -7.29 9.26 -4.80
N PRO A 90 -8.24 10.19 -4.54
CA PRO A 90 -8.26 11.51 -5.16
C PRO A 90 -7.03 12.37 -4.83
N THR A 91 -6.34 12.05 -3.74
CA THR A 91 -5.16 12.78 -3.24
C THR A 91 -3.83 12.21 -3.72
N SER A 92 -3.85 11.13 -4.52
CA SER A 92 -2.63 10.56 -5.09
C SER A 92 -1.93 11.54 -6.02
N ASP A 93 -0.59 11.52 -6.01
CA ASP A 93 0.23 12.24 -7.00
C ASP A 93 0.13 11.61 -8.41
N HIS A 94 -0.47 10.41 -8.50
CA HIS A 94 -0.62 9.64 -9.74
C HIS A 94 -2.05 9.67 -10.25
N ARG A 95 -2.28 10.35 -11.40
CA ARG A 95 -3.63 10.53 -11.98
C ARG A 95 -4.35 9.22 -12.30
N PHE A 96 -3.65 8.14 -12.61
CA PHE A 96 -4.28 6.85 -12.85
C PHE A 96 -4.89 6.23 -11.58
N GLN A 97 -4.58 6.73 -10.41
CA GLN A 97 -5.21 6.33 -9.14
C GLN A 97 -6.41 7.21 -8.76
N TRP A 98 -6.68 8.25 -9.51
CA TRP A 98 -7.86 9.09 -9.25
C TRP A 98 -9.15 8.38 -9.64
N PRO A 99 -10.28 8.69 -8.98
CA PRO A 99 -11.57 8.16 -9.40
C PRO A 99 -11.85 8.47 -10.88
N ASN A 100 -12.12 7.44 -11.66
CA ASN A 100 -12.40 7.57 -13.09
C ASN A 100 -13.35 6.46 -13.56
N GLY A 101 -14.64 6.61 -13.22
CA GLY A 101 -15.67 5.60 -13.49
C GLY A 101 -15.90 4.66 -12.31
N HIS A 102 -16.43 3.47 -12.59
CA HIS A 102 -16.83 2.51 -11.55
C HIS A 102 -16.04 1.18 -11.61
N GLU A 103 -15.43 0.90 -12.75
CA GLU A 103 -14.78 -0.39 -12.99
C GLU A 103 -13.30 -0.38 -12.62
N PRO A 104 -12.76 -1.54 -12.24
CA PRO A 104 -11.32 -1.72 -12.08
C PRO A 104 -10.59 -1.52 -13.40
N LYS A 105 -9.42 -0.87 -13.34
CA LYS A 105 -8.52 -0.70 -14.50
C LYS A 105 -7.11 -1.11 -14.13
N GLU A 106 -6.44 -1.80 -15.06
CA GLU A 106 -5.03 -2.12 -14.93
C GLU A 106 -4.20 -0.84 -14.85
N THR A 107 -3.20 -0.83 -13.98
CA THR A 107 -2.27 0.29 -13.81
C THR A 107 -0.84 -0.22 -13.76
N PRO A 108 0.15 0.63 -14.05
CA PRO A 108 1.56 0.21 -14.03
C PRO A 108 2.04 -0.23 -12.66
N PHE A 109 1.51 0.38 -11.61
CA PHE A 109 1.75 0.02 -10.20
C PHE A 109 0.58 0.50 -9.33
N ILE A 110 0.58 0.06 -8.07
CA ILE A 110 -0.33 0.52 -7.02
C ILE A 110 0.48 1.03 -5.84
N GLU A 111 0.04 2.14 -5.23
CA GLU A 111 0.70 2.68 -4.04
C GLU A 111 0.48 1.79 -2.81
N TRP A 112 1.41 1.84 -1.85
CA TRP A 112 1.29 1.05 -0.62
C TRP A 112 0.52 1.77 0.50
N THR A 113 -0.49 2.58 0.11
CA THR A 113 -1.37 3.29 1.04
C THR A 113 -2.55 2.44 1.47
N ALA A 114 -3.23 1.78 0.52
CA ALA A 114 -4.37 0.91 0.79
C ALA A 114 -4.50 -0.26 -0.22
N PRO A 115 -3.41 -0.96 -0.62
CA PRO A 115 -3.53 -2.05 -1.57
C PRO A 115 -4.11 -3.30 -0.92
N MET A 116 -5.02 -3.95 -1.63
CA MET A 116 -5.42 -5.33 -1.43
C MET A 116 -4.48 -6.20 -2.27
N VAL A 117 -3.84 -7.19 -1.68
CA VAL A 117 -2.93 -8.10 -2.39
C VAL A 117 -3.31 -9.57 -2.17
N ASN A 118 -3.15 -10.36 -3.20
CA ASN A 118 -3.34 -11.80 -3.11
C ASN A 118 -2.23 -12.42 -2.25
N ALA A 119 -2.62 -13.21 -1.24
CA ALA A 119 -1.70 -13.74 -0.24
C ALA A 119 -0.70 -14.75 -0.83
N GLU A 120 -1.12 -15.58 -1.79
CA GLU A 120 -0.24 -16.53 -2.47
C GLU A 120 0.83 -15.81 -3.29
N VAL A 121 0.43 -14.75 -4.02
CA VAL A 121 1.38 -13.92 -4.79
C VAL A 121 2.36 -13.22 -3.85
N PHE A 122 1.86 -12.70 -2.72
CA PHE A 122 2.72 -12.05 -1.75
C PHE A 122 3.71 -13.03 -1.10
N ALA A 123 3.29 -14.26 -0.83
CA ALA A 123 4.17 -15.30 -0.28
C ALA A 123 5.33 -15.64 -1.23
N GLN A 124 5.10 -15.57 -2.54
CA GLN A 124 6.12 -15.79 -3.58
C GLN A 124 6.99 -14.53 -3.80
N HIS A 125 6.43 -13.35 -3.58
CA HIS A 125 7.04 -12.05 -3.86
C HIS A 125 6.88 -11.09 -2.66
N SER A 126 7.47 -11.43 -1.51
CA SER A 126 7.48 -10.55 -0.34
C SER A 126 8.14 -9.19 -0.65
N LEU A 127 7.92 -8.19 0.19
CA LEU A 127 8.57 -6.88 0.01
C LEU A 127 10.10 -6.98 0.13
N ASP A 128 10.80 -6.20 -0.68
CA ASP A 128 12.26 -6.11 -0.59
C ASP A 128 12.66 -5.25 0.63
N GLU A 129 13.27 -5.88 1.62
CA GLU A 129 13.67 -5.22 2.87
C GLU A 129 14.81 -4.20 2.70
N MET A 130 15.45 -4.18 1.55
CA MET A 130 16.38 -3.11 1.18
C MET A 130 15.66 -1.83 0.72
N LEU A 131 14.33 -1.87 0.59
CA LEU A 131 13.44 -0.75 0.29
C LEU A 131 12.52 -0.49 1.50
N PRO A 132 13.03 0.10 2.58
CA PRO A 132 12.33 0.15 3.86
C PRO A 132 11.07 1.03 3.87
N TYR A 133 10.97 2.05 2.98
CA TYR A 133 9.86 3.00 2.93
C TYR A 133 9.46 3.46 1.53
N TYR A 134 10.43 3.56 0.60
CA TYR A 134 10.21 4.15 -0.70
C TYR A 134 10.54 3.16 -1.80
N TYR A 135 9.74 3.20 -2.86
CA TYR A 135 9.85 2.34 -4.05
C TYR A 135 9.56 0.86 -3.81
N MET A 136 9.14 0.45 -2.60
CA MET A 136 8.74 -0.93 -2.32
C MET A 136 7.51 -1.34 -3.13
N ASP A 137 6.62 -0.41 -3.38
CA ASP A 137 5.43 -0.53 -4.22
C ASP A 137 5.79 -0.75 -5.70
N LEU A 138 6.65 0.09 -6.24
CA LEU A 138 7.15 -0.05 -7.62
C LEU A 138 7.89 -1.37 -7.82
N ASP A 139 8.82 -1.69 -6.91
CA ASP A 139 9.61 -2.91 -6.96
C ASP A 139 8.71 -4.15 -6.90
N TRP A 140 7.74 -4.17 -5.97
CA TRP A 140 6.83 -5.28 -5.83
C TRP A 140 5.96 -5.46 -7.08
N CYS A 141 5.32 -4.40 -7.56
CA CYS A 141 4.50 -4.44 -8.77
C CYS A 141 5.28 -4.90 -10.01
N HIS A 142 6.56 -4.58 -10.08
CA HIS A 142 7.40 -5.06 -11.18
C HIS A 142 7.75 -6.55 -11.05
N ARG A 143 8.03 -7.02 -9.83
CA ARG A 143 8.39 -8.44 -9.58
C ARG A 143 7.23 -9.42 -9.74
N VAL A 144 6.01 -8.98 -9.52
CA VAL A 144 4.82 -9.86 -9.67
C VAL A 144 4.40 -10.08 -11.12
N LYS A 145 5.01 -9.39 -12.09
CA LYS A 145 4.74 -9.64 -13.52
C LYS A 145 5.01 -11.11 -13.89
N PRO A 146 4.23 -11.72 -14.76
CA PRO A 146 3.22 -11.13 -15.65
C PRO A 146 1.84 -10.91 -15.01
N LYS A 147 1.63 -11.19 -13.70
CA LYS A 147 0.37 -10.86 -13.06
C LYS A 147 0.17 -9.35 -13.03
N LYS A 148 -1.07 -8.93 -13.13
CA LYS A 148 -1.46 -7.53 -13.21
C LYS A 148 -1.74 -6.95 -11.84
N VAL A 149 -1.67 -5.64 -11.75
CA VAL A 149 -2.17 -4.82 -10.64
C VAL A 149 -3.07 -3.72 -11.20
N GLY A 150 -3.92 -3.15 -10.38
CA GLY A 150 -4.79 -2.09 -10.88
C GLY A 150 -5.50 -1.30 -9.79
N VAL A 151 -6.35 -0.38 -10.23
CA VAL A 151 -7.15 0.49 -9.37
C VAL A 151 -8.64 0.23 -9.59
N HIS A 152 -9.38 0.06 -8.49
CA HIS A 152 -10.84 -0.02 -8.52
C HIS A 152 -11.42 1.39 -8.41
N HIS A 153 -11.80 1.97 -9.53
CA HIS A 153 -12.24 3.37 -9.59
C HIS A 153 -13.59 3.64 -8.91
N GLY A 154 -14.43 2.62 -8.76
CA GLY A 154 -15.69 2.70 -8.03
C GLY A 154 -15.53 2.62 -6.50
N GLN A 155 -14.38 2.19 -6.01
CA GLN A 155 -14.05 2.15 -4.58
C GLN A 155 -13.11 3.30 -4.26
N VAL A 156 -13.58 4.28 -3.50
CA VAL A 156 -12.83 5.52 -3.23
C VAL A 156 -12.54 5.63 -1.75
N ILE A 157 -11.26 5.76 -1.40
CA ILE A 157 -10.82 6.06 -0.04
C ILE A 157 -10.70 7.55 0.19
N GLY A 158 -11.05 7.97 1.41
CA GLY A 158 -10.59 9.25 1.95
C GLY A 158 -9.16 9.06 2.47
N HIS A 159 -8.24 9.90 2.05
CA HIS A 159 -6.89 9.94 2.60
C HIS A 159 -6.70 11.25 3.34
N THR A 160 -6.57 11.15 4.65
CA THR A 160 -6.39 12.31 5.50
C THR A 160 -4.93 12.75 5.43
N TYR A 161 -4.64 13.67 4.56
CA TYR A 161 -3.37 14.36 4.55
C TYR A 161 -3.44 15.52 5.56
N LEU A 162 -2.57 15.52 6.56
CA LEU A 162 -2.35 16.70 7.41
C LEU A 162 -2.05 17.89 6.50
N ARG A 163 -3.02 18.80 6.39
CA ARG A 163 -2.94 19.98 5.50
C ARG A 163 -1.76 20.90 5.82
N ASN A 164 -1.26 20.87 7.05
CA ASN A 164 -0.13 21.69 7.52
C ASN A 164 1.11 20.85 7.83
N LYS A 165 1.60 20.11 6.84
CA LYS A 165 2.73 19.16 6.98
C LYS A 165 4.04 19.80 7.48
N GLN A 166 4.24 21.10 7.30
CA GLN A 166 5.53 21.73 7.63
C GLN A 166 5.66 22.08 9.10
N GLU A 167 4.57 22.32 9.81
CA GLU A 167 4.58 22.75 11.21
C GLU A 167 4.38 21.59 12.21
N HIS A 168 3.89 20.45 11.75
CA HIS A 168 3.64 19.31 12.61
C HIS A 168 4.91 18.46 12.81
N PRO A 169 5.25 18.00 14.04
CA PRO A 169 6.43 17.18 14.32
C PRO A 169 6.56 15.96 13.41
N ILE A 170 5.44 15.34 13.04
CA ILE A 170 5.39 14.20 12.12
C ILE A 170 5.79 14.60 10.69
N GLY A 171 5.36 15.77 10.23
CA GLY A 171 5.75 16.28 8.92
C GLY A 171 7.25 16.45 8.82
N GLN A 172 7.87 16.95 9.89
CA GLN A 172 9.33 17.07 10.00
C GLN A 172 10.02 15.72 10.04
N LEU A 173 9.53 14.78 10.83
CA LEU A 173 10.05 13.42 10.90
C LEU A 173 9.95 12.72 9.54
N ARG A 174 8.81 12.82 8.85
CA ARG A 174 8.65 12.29 7.48
C ARG A 174 9.63 12.89 6.50
N LYS A 175 9.87 14.20 6.57
CA LYS A 175 10.86 14.87 5.72
C LYS A 175 12.27 14.35 6.00
N GLN A 176 12.62 14.15 7.27
CA GLN A 176 13.91 13.56 7.66
C GLN A 176 14.04 12.13 7.16
N LEU A 177 13.03 11.28 7.37
CA LEU A 177 13.02 9.89 6.86
C LEU A 177 13.10 9.85 5.34
N ARG A 178 12.36 10.72 4.66
CA ARG A 178 12.42 10.83 3.21
C ARG A 178 13.82 11.22 2.73
N ASN A 179 14.43 12.25 3.33
CA ASN A 179 15.77 12.70 2.96
C ASN A 179 16.83 11.63 3.21
N TYR A 180 16.66 10.82 4.25
CA TYR A 180 17.58 9.74 4.58
C TYR A 180 17.39 8.50 3.69
N TRP A 181 16.16 8.00 3.58
CA TRP A 181 15.88 6.73 2.90
C TRP A 181 15.78 6.83 1.38
N THR A 182 15.35 7.97 0.84
CA THR A 182 15.18 8.10 -0.61
C THR A 182 16.48 7.86 -1.39
N PRO A 183 17.61 8.46 -1.03
CA PRO A 183 18.88 8.22 -1.75
C PRO A 183 19.35 6.76 -1.65
N ILE A 184 19.14 6.12 -0.50
CA ILE A 184 19.50 4.72 -0.27
C ILE A 184 18.65 3.81 -1.17
N SER A 185 17.34 4.00 -1.14
CA SER A 185 16.39 3.24 -1.95
C SER A 185 16.62 3.46 -3.46
N GLN A 186 16.92 4.69 -3.89
CA GLN A 186 17.25 4.98 -5.29
C GLN A 186 18.51 4.25 -5.75
N ARG A 187 19.54 4.20 -4.90
CA ARG A 187 20.76 3.46 -5.21
C ARG A 187 20.48 1.96 -5.34
N HIS A 188 19.65 1.41 -4.45
CA HIS A 188 19.26 0.01 -4.51
C HIS A 188 18.44 -0.29 -5.78
N MET A 189 17.47 0.56 -6.13
CA MET A 189 16.71 0.45 -7.38
C MET A 189 17.61 0.51 -8.61
N LEU A 190 18.59 1.42 -8.62
CA LEU A 190 19.58 1.52 -9.69
C LEU A 190 20.41 0.24 -9.85
N GLN A 191 20.84 -0.35 -8.75
CA GLN A 191 21.59 -1.62 -8.76
C GLN A 191 20.74 -2.80 -9.24
N LYS A 192 19.49 -2.86 -8.80
CA LYS A 192 18.57 -3.97 -9.08
C LYS A 192 17.99 -3.92 -10.50
N TRP A 193 17.59 -2.74 -10.96
CA TRP A 193 16.83 -2.54 -12.20
C TRP A 193 17.59 -1.77 -13.29
N GLY A 194 18.81 -1.31 -13.00
CA GLY A 194 19.62 -0.55 -13.94
C GLY A 194 19.31 0.94 -13.99
N LYS A 195 20.10 1.68 -14.79
CA LYS A 195 20.05 3.15 -14.85
C LYS A 195 18.74 3.76 -15.36
N ASN A 196 17.95 2.98 -16.08
CA ASN A 196 16.70 3.44 -16.68
C ASN A 196 15.46 3.06 -15.85
N TRP A 197 15.66 2.52 -14.62
CA TRP A 197 14.56 1.98 -13.81
C TRP A 197 13.38 2.95 -13.64
N GLN A 198 13.63 4.26 -13.54
CA GLN A 198 12.57 5.26 -13.44
C GLN A 198 11.73 5.35 -14.72
N GLN A 199 12.32 5.19 -15.88
CA GLN A 199 11.62 5.21 -17.18
C GLN A 199 10.84 3.91 -17.39
N ASP A 200 11.42 2.79 -16.96
CA ASP A 200 10.88 1.44 -17.17
C ASP A 200 9.74 1.10 -16.20
N LEU A 201 9.84 1.57 -14.95
CA LEU A 201 8.88 1.27 -13.88
C LEU A 201 7.91 2.42 -13.61
N TRP A 202 8.25 3.65 -13.97
CA TRP A 202 7.47 4.83 -13.72
C TRP A 202 6.96 5.42 -15.05
N PRO A 203 5.75 5.08 -15.45
CA PRO A 203 5.17 5.66 -16.67
C PRO A 203 4.92 7.16 -16.48
N LYS A 204 5.28 7.92 -17.50
CA LYS A 204 4.98 9.35 -17.58
C LYS A 204 3.50 9.61 -17.78
#